data_f8b808cdf84be9f55f93fd8bd68bc046
#
_entry.id   f8b808cdf84be9f55f93fd8bd68bc046
#
_cell.length_a   1.000
_cell.length_b   1.000
_cell.length_c   1.000
_cell.angle_alpha   90.00
_cell.angle_beta   90.00
_cell.angle_gamma   90.00
#
_symmetry.space_group_name_H-M   'P 1'
#
loop_
_entity.id
_entity.type
_entity.pdbx_description
1 polymer ?
#
loop_
_entity_poly.entity_id
_entity_poly.type
_entity_poly.pdbx_seq_one_letter_code
_entity_poly.pdbx_strand_id
1 'polypeptide(L)'
;PLGTFFEASPYMNLLLYPDAVKFERRHPLPAERFHYLQGCVRHDTHYEIPAFRANNDKPLLYVSFGSLGSGDIDLLKRLIAAVGQLPYRALFNVGEHLDEYPDLPDNVQISNWFPQPSVIAQVDAVIHHGGNNSFTECLFFGKPAIVMSYVWDGHDNAMRAEESGHGFKLDRYQWTEAQLAEKLVACLNDEAMRQRLQRTSAQMQSRKGPADAAAILDKVLNDA
;
A
#
# COMPACT_ATOMS: atom_id res chain seq x y z
N PRO A 1 10.11 -6.33 -32.78
CA PRO A 1 9.28 -5.90 -31.69
C PRO A 1 9.95 -6.28 -30.42
N LEU A 2 10.22 -5.34 -29.55
CA LEU A 2 10.61 -5.65 -28.17
C LEU A 2 9.43 -6.41 -27.57
N GLY A 3 9.63 -7.66 -27.15
CA GLY A 3 8.61 -8.45 -26.46
C GLY A 3 8.06 -7.65 -25.28
N THR A 4 6.80 -7.88 -24.96
CA THR A 4 6.17 -7.28 -23.78
C THR A 4 6.94 -7.73 -22.55
N PHE A 5 7.32 -6.79 -21.68
CA PHE A 5 8.08 -7.08 -20.46
C PHE A 5 7.34 -8.05 -19.53
N PHE A 6 6.01 -8.04 -19.61
CA PHE A 6 5.14 -8.99 -18.94
C PHE A 6 4.20 -9.64 -19.98
N GLU A 7 4.60 -10.79 -20.51
CA GLU A 7 3.69 -11.57 -21.36
C GLU A 7 2.71 -12.37 -20.51
N ALA A 8 1.44 -12.35 -20.95
CA ALA A 8 0.46 -13.23 -20.35
C ALA A 8 0.80 -14.70 -20.71
N SER A 9 0.79 -15.57 -19.73
CA SER A 9 0.93 -16.99 -19.94
C SER A 9 -0.25 -17.51 -20.77
N PRO A 10 -0.03 -18.42 -21.76
CA PRO A 10 -1.12 -19.08 -22.45
C PRO A 10 -1.91 -20.05 -21.55
N TYR A 11 -1.33 -20.48 -20.45
CA TYR A 11 -1.95 -21.44 -19.53
C TYR A 11 -2.72 -20.72 -18.42
N MET A 12 -2.04 -19.90 -17.62
CA MET A 12 -2.62 -19.29 -16.43
C MET A 12 -1.87 -18.04 -16.01
N ASN A 13 -2.60 -17.06 -15.47
CA ASN A 13 -2.07 -15.82 -14.92
C ASN A 13 -2.72 -15.55 -13.56
N LEU A 14 -1.90 -15.44 -12.51
CA LEU A 14 -2.34 -15.14 -11.15
C LEU A 14 -2.10 -13.66 -10.88
N LEU A 15 -3.17 -12.92 -10.60
CA LEU A 15 -3.13 -11.49 -10.32
C LEU A 15 -3.17 -11.28 -8.81
N LEU A 16 -2.10 -10.71 -8.25
CA LEU A 16 -1.90 -10.55 -6.80
C LEU A 16 -2.62 -9.32 -6.22
N TYR A 17 -3.79 -8.99 -6.72
CA TYR A 17 -4.66 -7.96 -6.14
C TYR A 17 -6.12 -8.41 -6.22
N PRO A 18 -7.00 -7.91 -5.33
CA PRO A 18 -8.41 -8.31 -5.32
C PRO A 18 -9.16 -7.74 -6.53
N ASP A 19 -10.23 -8.42 -6.91
CA ASP A 19 -11.08 -7.96 -8.02
C ASP A 19 -11.83 -6.65 -7.71
N ALA A 20 -11.98 -6.29 -6.43
CA ALA A 20 -12.57 -5.03 -5.99
C ALA A 20 -11.85 -3.78 -6.54
N VAL A 21 -10.57 -3.92 -6.90
CA VAL A 21 -9.74 -2.81 -7.45
C VAL A 21 -9.27 -3.09 -8.87
N LYS A 22 -9.92 -4.01 -9.60
CA LYS A 22 -9.62 -4.26 -10.99
C LYS A 22 -10.05 -3.07 -11.86
N PHE A 23 -9.29 -2.78 -12.90
CA PHE A 23 -9.70 -1.83 -13.92
C PHE A 23 -10.91 -2.35 -14.70
N GLU A 24 -11.85 -1.47 -15.01
CA GLU A 24 -12.83 -1.74 -16.04
C GLU A 24 -12.16 -1.79 -17.41
N ARG A 25 -12.37 -2.88 -18.14
CA ARG A 25 -11.75 -3.12 -19.44
C ARG A 25 -12.82 -3.25 -20.52
N ARG A 26 -12.58 -2.62 -21.69
CA ARG A 26 -13.43 -2.84 -22.89
C ARG A 26 -13.48 -4.33 -23.28
N HIS A 27 -12.36 -5.03 -23.12
CA HIS A 27 -12.23 -6.46 -23.35
C HIS A 27 -11.83 -7.12 -22.03
N PRO A 28 -12.76 -7.76 -21.32
CA PRO A 28 -12.44 -8.45 -20.08
C PRO A 28 -11.33 -9.48 -20.26
N LEU A 29 -10.53 -9.66 -19.23
CA LEU A 29 -9.55 -10.76 -19.22
C LEU A 29 -10.30 -12.10 -19.18
N PRO A 30 -9.90 -13.10 -19.99
CA PRO A 30 -10.53 -14.42 -19.99
C PRO A 30 -10.46 -15.07 -18.61
N ALA A 31 -11.61 -15.34 -17.99
CA ALA A 31 -11.69 -15.81 -16.60
C ALA A 31 -11.07 -17.21 -16.41
N GLU A 32 -10.99 -18.01 -17.47
CA GLU A 32 -10.37 -19.33 -17.48
C GLU A 32 -8.83 -19.27 -17.36
N ARG A 33 -8.22 -18.12 -17.67
CA ARG A 33 -6.75 -17.92 -17.64
C ARG A 33 -6.27 -16.84 -16.70
N PHE A 34 -7.16 -15.97 -16.19
CA PHE A 34 -6.78 -14.86 -15.31
C PHE A 34 -7.54 -14.94 -14.00
N HIS A 35 -6.82 -15.17 -12.92
CA HIS A 35 -7.39 -15.38 -11.60
C HIS A 35 -6.91 -14.29 -10.63
N TYR A 36 -7.87 -13.55 -10.07
CA TYR A 36 -7.60 -12.56 -9.02
C TYR A 36 -7.45 -13.29 -7.68
N LEU A 37 -6.26 -13.22 -7.09
CA LEU A 37 -6.00 -13.82 -5.80
C LEU A 37 -6.35 -12.84 -4.69
N GLN A 38 -7.24 -13.28 -3.82
CA GLN A 38 -7.64 -12.56 -2.61
C GLN A 38 -6.75 -13.01 -1.45
N GLY A 39 -6.41 -12.09 -0.53
CA GLY A 39 -5.81 -12.49 0.75
C GLY A 39 -4.41 -13.11 0.68
N CYS A 40 -3.59 -12.72 -0.30
CA CYS A 40 -2.19 -13.14 -0.41
C CYS A 40 -1.25 -12.20 0.39
N VAL A 41 -1.56 -11.96 1.65
CA VAL A 41 -0.74 -11.14 2.56
C VAL A 41 -0.02 -12.05 3.53
N ARG A 42 1.29 -11.81 3.72
CA ARG A 42 2.08 -12.56 4.69
C ARG A 42 1.69 -12.19 6.13
N HIS A 43 1.95 -13.08 7.05
CA HIS A 43 1.83 -12.82 8.48
C HIS A 43 3.22 -12.54 9.04
N ASP A 44 3.35 -11.40 9.73
CA ASP A 44 4.56 -11.06 10.48
C ASP A 44 4.30 -11.14 12.00
N THR A 45 5.37 -11.18 12.79
CA THR A 45 5.27 -11.09 14.24
C THR A 45 4.67 -9.76 14.66
N HIS A 46 3.91 -9.77 15.75
CA HIS A 46 3.34 -8.53 16.29
C HIS A 46 4.45 -7.52 16.61
N TYR A 47 4.22 -6.28 16.15
CA TYR A 47 5.10 -5.14 16.44
C TYR A 47 4.42 -4.21 17.44
N GLU A 48 5.06 -3.96 18.56
CA GLU A 48 4.58 -3.01 19.55
C GLU A 48 4.98 -1.60 19.11
N ILE A 49 3.99 -0.74 18.84
CA ILE A 49 4.22 0.64 18.44
C ILE A 49 4.78 1.41 19.64
N PRO A 50 6.02 1.94 19.57
CA PRO A 50 6.60 2.66 20.69
C PRO A 50 5.90 4.01 20.92
N ALA A 51 5.97 4.50 22.15
CA ALA A 51 5.44 5.83 22.50
C ALA A 51 6.22 6.93 21.77
N PHE A 52 5.50 7.95 21.30
CA PHE A 52 6.07 9.13 20.69
C PHE A 52 6.32 10.22 21.74
N ARG A 53 7.19 11.18 21.45
CA ARG A 53 7.41 12.34 22.31
C ARG A 53 6.22 13.31 22.32
N ALA A 54 5.42 13.33 21.24
CA ALA A 54 4.20 14.11 21.13
C ALA A 54 3.06 13.35 20.44
N ASN A 55 1.84 13.87 20.55
CA ASN A 55 0.66 13.41 19.80
C ASN A 55 0.26 11.94 20.03
N ASN A 56 0.55 11.33 21.19
CA ASN A 56 0.27 9.92 21.45
C ASN A 56 -1.22 9.50 21.33
N ASP A 57 -2.15 10.44 21.46
CA ASP A 57 -3.59 10.30 21.31
C ASP A 57 -4.10 10.54 19.87
N LYS A 58 -3.21 10.92 18.95
CA LYS A 58 -3.55 11.29 17.57
C LYS A 58 -3.42 10.12 16.61
N PRO A 59 -4.07 10.19 15.42
CA PRO A 59 -3.94 9.16 14.40
C PRO A 59 -2.48 8.85 14.05
N LEU A 60 -2.22 7.58 13.78
CA LEU A 60 -0.90 7.06 13.43
C LEU A 60 -0.80 6.81 11.92
N LEU A 61 0.23 7.35 11.32
CA LEU A 61 0.56 7.15 9.91
C LEU A 61 1.74 6.20 9.76
N TYR A 62 1.77 5.44 8.67
CA TYR A 62 2.95 4.69 8.24
C TYR A 62 3.40 5.16 6.88
N VAL A 63 4.69 5.43 6.72
CA VAL A 63 5.29 5.91 5.47
C VAL A 63 6.40 4.97 5.02
N SER A 64 6.25 4.39 3.83
CA SER A 64 7.23 3.45 3.29
C SER A 64 7.27 3.48 1.76
N PHE A 65 8.45 3.72 1.22
CA PHE A 65 8.67 3.71 -0.24
C PHE A 65 9.39 2.45 -0.73
N GLY A 66 9.47 1.41 0.12
CA GLY A 66 10.14 0.17 -0.21
C GLY A 66 11.65 0.32 -0.35
N SER A 67 12.32 -0.76 -0.74
CA SER A 67 13.79 -0.80 -0.82
C SER A 67 14.38 0.16 -1.86
N LEU A 68 13.70 0.36 -2.98
CA LEU A 68 14.16 1.30 -4.02
C LEU A 68 13.86 2.76 -3.67
N GLY A 69 12.70 3.02 -3.08
CA GLY A 69 12.26 4.37 -2.80
C GLY A 69 12.78 4.95 -1.49
N SER A 70 13.32 4.14 -0.58
CA SER A 70 13.96 4.61 0.66
C SER A 70 15.25 5.42 0.42
N GLY A 71 15.88 5.27 -0.74
CA GLY A 71 17.01 6.09 -1.17
C GLY A 71 16.63 7.50 -1.66
N ASP A 72 15.34 7.84 -1.74
CA ASP A 72 14.86 9.20 -2.09
C ASP A 72 14.84 10.08 -0.83
N ILE A 73 16.03 10.40 -0.35
CA ILE A 73 16.26 11.10 0.92
C ILE A 73 15.57 12.47 0.94
N ASP A 74 15.63 13.22 -0.15
CA ASP A 74 15.03 14.56 -0.23
C ASP A 74 13.50 14.50 -0.11
N LEU A 75 12.86 13.54 -0.75
CA LEU A 75 11.42 13.31 -0.62
C LEU A 75 11.05 12.94 0.83
N LEU A 76 11.79 12.02 1.43
CA LEU A 76 11.53 11.58 2.80
C LEU A 76 11.75 12.71 3.81
N LYS A 77 12.80 13.51 3.68
CA LYS A 77 13.02 14.71 4.49
C LYS A 77 11.88 15.70 4.37
N ARG A 78 11.41 15.95 3.15
CA ARG A 78 10.26 16.83 2.90
C ARG A 78 8.97 16.30 3.51
N LEU A 79 8.69 14.99 3.40
CA LEU A 79 7.53 14.37 4.03
C LEU A 79 7.61 14.40 5.55
N ILE A 80 8.78 14.12 6.14
CA ILE A 80 9.02 14.21 7.59
C ILE A 80 8.74 15.64 8.08
N ALA A 81 9.26 16.65 7.39
CA ALA A 81 9.03 18.05 7.74
C ALA A 81 7.54 18.42 7.65
N ALA A 82 6.85 18.02 6.57
CA ALA A 82 5.43 18.30 6.38
C ALA A 82 4.55 17.60 7.43
N VAL A 83 4.76 16.29 7.66
CA VAL A 83 4.01 15.51 8.66
C VAL A 83 4.31 15.98 10.08
N GLY A 84 5.54 16.43 10.34
CA GLY A 84 5.96 16.99 11.61
C GLY A 84 5.15 18.22 12.06
N GLN A 85 4.56 18.95 11.13
CA GLN A 85 3.68 20.10 11.41
C GLN A 85 2.20 19.72 11.58
N LEU A 86 1.84 18.45 11.36
CA LEU A 86 0.47 18.00 11.44
C LEU A 86 0.17 17.33 12.80
N PRO A 87 -1.08 17.33 13.26
CA PRO A 87 -1.45 16.71 14.53
C PRO A 87 -1.60 15.18 14.39
N TYR A 88 -0.59 14.50 13.83
CA TYR A 88 -0.54 13.06 13.64
C TYR A 88 0.76 12.50 14.21
N ARG A 89 0.80 11.20 14.43
CA ARG A 89 2.03 10.44 14.67
C ARG A 89 2.46 9.76 13.37
N ALA A 90 3.74 9.55 13.15
CA ALA A 90 4.17 8.85 11.95
C ALA A 90 5.40 7.97 12.18
N LEU A 91 5.33 6.76 11.61
CA LEU A 91 6.46 5.85 11.46
C LEU A 91 6.96 5.92 10.02
N PHE A 92 8.25 6.19 9.83
CA PHE A 92 8.88 6.23 8.52
C PHE A 92 9.89 5.10 8.36
N ASN A 93 9.72 4.29 7.33
CA ASN A 93 10.74 3.36 6.89
C ASN A 93 11.71 4.10 5.96
N VAL A 94 12.93 4.31 6.44
CA VAL A 94 13.97 5.06 5.73
C VAL A 94 15.09 4.17 5.18
N GLY A 95 14.95 2.83 5.29
CA GLY A 95 15.99 1.88 4.88
C GLY A 95 17.31 2.13 5.59
N GLU A 96 18.41 1.87 4.92
CA GLU A 96 19.76 1.99 5.48
C GLU A 96 20.25 3.42 5.70
N HIS A 97 19.37 4.44 5.58
CA HIS A 97 19.73 5.86 5.57
C HIS A 97 19.41 6.59 6.89
N LEU A 98 19.45 5.91 8.04
CA LEU A 98 19.10 6.49 9.35
C LEU A 98 19.91 7.77 9.67
N ASP A 99 21.18 7.79 9.35
CA ASP A 99 22.09 8.89 9.66
C ASP A 99 21.78 10.18 8.86
N GLU A 100 20.96 10.07 7.82
CA GLU A 100 20.52 11.21 7.02
C GLU A 100 19.44 12.07 7.72
N TYR A 101 18.90 11.60 8.85
CA TYR A 101 17.79 12.22 9.56
C TYR A 101 18.14 12.53 11.03
N PRO A 102 19.13 13.44 11.29
CA PRO A 102 19.60 13.70 12.65
C PRO A 102 18.56 14.40 13.53
N ASP A 103 17.70 15.23 12.93
CA ASP A 103 16.70 16.05 13.63
C ASP A 103 15.29 15.62 13.23
N LEU A 104 14.57 14.97 14.15
CA LEU A 104 13.21 14.50 13.93
C LEU A 104 12.21 15.30 14.77
N PRO A 105 11.03 15.65 14.17
CA PRO A 105 9.90 16.14 14.94
C PRO A 105 9.47 15.16 16.04
N ASP A 106 8.94 15.64 17.15
CA ASP A 106 8.56 14.82 18.31
C ASP A 106 7.45 13.81 18.02
N ASN A 107 6.68 14.02 16.97
CA ASN A 107 5.61 13.13 16.48
C ASN A 107 6.05 12.18 15.35
N VAL A 108 7.35 12.12 15.04
CA VAL A 108 7.90 11.26 13.99
C VAL A 108 8.94 10.30 14.58
N GLN A 109 8.86 9.04 14.15
CA GLN A 109 9.89 8.03 14.40
C GLN A 109 10.31 7.39 13.08
N ILE A 110 11.58 7.03 12.98
CA ILE A 110 12.16 6.37 11.81
C ILE A 110 12.74 5.01 12.19
N SER A 111 12.79 4.11 11.23
CA SER A 111 13.53 2.84 11.33
C SER A 111 14.04 2.43 9.95
N ASN A 112 15.10 1.63 9.92
CA ASN A 112 15.58 1.01 8.70
C ASN A 112 14.67 -0.12 8.20
N TRP A 113 13.87 -0.70 9.09
CA TRP A 113 12.95 -1.77 8.76
C TRP A 113 11.80 -1.85 9.76
N PHE A 114 10.62 -2.28 9.26
CA PHE A 114 9.45 -2.61 10.06
C PHE A 114 8.84 -3.94 9.58
N PRO A 115 8.23 -4.75 10.47
CA PRO A 115 7.35 -5.85 10.06
C PRO A 115 6.06 -5.25 9.49
N GLN A 116 6.10 -4.85 8.22
CA GLN A 116 5.14 -3.96 7.58
C GLN A 116 3.67 -4.42 7.74
N PRO A 117 3.29 -5.70 7.51
CA PRO A 117 1.92 -6.14 7.75
C PRO A 117 1.43 -5.91 9.18
N SER A 118 2.30 -6.15 10.19
CA SER A 118 1.96 -5.91 11.59
C SER A 118 1.78 -4.42 11.90
N VAL A 119 2.59 -3.56 11.30
CA VAL A 119 2.46 -2.09 11.45
C VAL A 119 1.22 -1.58 10.73
N ILE A 120 1.00 -1.99 9.46
CA ILE A 120 -0.18 -1.55 8.69
C ILE A 120 -1.48 -1.93 9.38
N ALA A 121 -1.55 -3.10 10.02
CA ALA A 121 -2.74 -3.50 10.79
C ALA A 121 -3.13 -2.49 11.90
N GLN A 122 -2.17 -1.73 12.43
CA GLN A 122 -2.33 -0.87 13.60
C GLN A 122 -2.40 0.63 13.29
N VAL A 123 -2.05 1.06 12.07
CA VAL A 123 -2.06 2.48 11.69
C VAL A 123 -3.42 2.92 11.16
N ASP A 124 -3.65 4.23 11.06
CA ASP A 124 -4.90 4.82 10.58
C ASP A 124 -4.85 5.14 9.08
N ALA A 125 -3.66 5.46 8.54
CA ALA A 125 -3.45 5.67 7.10
C ALA A 125 -2.01 5.35 6.71
N VAL A 126 -1.78 5.11 5.41
CA VAL A 126 -0.47 4.76 4.86
C VAL A 126 -0.10 5.69 3.71
N ILE A 127 1.17 6.10 3.63
CA ILE A 127 1.74 6.75 2.45
C ILE A 127 2.78 5.79 1.87
N HIS A 128 2.61 5.40 0.59
CA HIS A 128 3.52 4.43 -0.02
C HIS A 128 3.72 4.66 -1.53
N HIS A 129 4.73 3.98 -2.10
CA HIS A 129 5.10 4.11 -3.52
C HIS A 129 4.20 3.34 -4.51
N GLY A 130 3.21 2.61 -4.04
CA GLY A 130 2.31 1.84 -4.89
C GLY A 130 2.78 0.44 -5.26
N GLY A 131 3.90 -0.05 -4.74
CA GLY A 131 4.31 -1.44 -4.94
C GLY A 131 3.22 -2.42 -4.48
N ASN A 132 3.08 -3.53 -5.21
CA ASN A 132 1.92 -4.41 -5.06
C ASN A 132 1.73 -4.95 -3.63
N ASN A 133 2.81 -5.26 -2.91
CA ASN A 133 2.71 -5.74 -1.54
C ASN A 133 2.09 -4.69 -0.62
N SER A 134 2.62 -3.47 -0.59
CA SER A 134 2.08 -2.39 0.26
C SER A 134 0.64 -2.06 -0.10
N PHE A 135 0.31 -2.03 -1.40
CA PHE A 135 -1.04 -1.78 -1.88
C PHE A 135 -2.02 -2.85 -1.40
N THR A 136 -1.69 -4.14 -1.58
CA THR A 136 -2.55 -5.26 -1.17
C THR A 136 -2.64 -5.40 0.35
N GLU A 137 -1.57 -5.10 1.09
CA GLU A 137 -1.56 -5.06 2.55
C GLU A 137 -2.50 -3.97 3.09
N CYS A 138 -2.50 -2.77 2.50
CA CYS A 138 -3.44 -1.71 2.86
C CYS A 138 -4.90 -2.15 2.65
N LEU A 139 -5.22 -2.76 1.51
CA LEU A 139 -6.55 -3.28 1.23
C LEU A 139 -6.95 -4.41 2.19
N PHE A 140 -6.03 -5.34 2.47
CA PHE A 140 -6.25 -6.47 3.37
C PHE A 140 -6.59 -6.02 4.80
N PHE A 141 -5.89 -4.99 5.30
CA PHE A 141 -6.15 -4.43 6.64
C PHE A 141 -7.17 -3.29 6.64
N GLY A 142 -7.77 -2.97 5.49
CA GLY A 142 -8.80 -1.93 5.38
C GLY A 142 -8.27 -0.53 5.67
N LYS A 143 -7.01 -0.24 5.30
CA LYS A 143 -6.35 1.03 5.59
C LYS A 143 -6.34 1.93 4.36
N PRO A 144 -6.79 3.18 4.47
CA PRO A 144 -6.70 4.15 3.38
C PRO A 144 -5.24 4.49 3.10
N ALA A 145 -4.94 4.74 1.82
CA ALA A 145 -3.58 5.05 1.41
C ALA A 145 -3.49 6.28 0.51
N ILE A 146 -2.38 7.02 0.64
CA ILE A 146 -1.91 7.98 -0.35
C ILE A 146 -0.77 7.32 -1.11
N VAL A 147 -0.96 7.14 -2.42
CA VAL A 147 0.00 6.48 -3.29
C VAL A 147 0.80 7.52 -4.06
N MET A 148 2.10 7.61 -3.76
CA MET A 148 3.08 8.45 -4.46
C MET A 148 3.96 7.56 -5.33
N SER A 149 3.46 7.21 -6.50
CA SER A 149 4.05 6.18 -7.36
C SER A 149 5.44 6.57 -7.87
N TYR A 150 6.29 5.56 -8.04
CA TYR A 150 7.67 5.72 -8.51
C TYR A 150 7.87 5.07 -9.88
N VAL A 151 7.65 3.76 -10.00
CA VAL A 151 7.86 2.98 -11.23
C VAL A 151 6.85 1.84 -11.34
N TRP A 152 6.75 1.26 -12.52
CA TRP A 152 6.06 0.01 -12.85
C TRP A 152 4.60 -0.05 -12.33
N ASP A 153 4.30 -1.13 -11.59
CA ASP A 153 3.00 -1.40 -10.97
C ASP A 153 2.52 -0.30 -10.02
N GLY A 154 3.45 0.51 -9.49
CA GLY A 154 3.11 1.64 -8.63
C GLY A 154 2.16 2.64 -9.30
N HIS A 155 2.33 2.93 -10.59
CA HIS A 155 1.45 3.83 -11.32
C HIS A 155 0.05 3.24 -11.47
N ASP A 156 -0.05 1.96 -11.82
CA ASP A 156 -1.32 1.26 -11.94
C ASP A 156 -2.04 1.17 -10.59
N ASN A 157 -1.32 0.87 -9.51
CA ASN A 157 -1.90 0.76 -8.18
C ASN A 157 -2.34 2.13 -7.63
N ALA A 158 -1.64 3.22 -7.98
CA ALA A 158 -2.10 4.57 -7.66
C ALA A 158 -3.45 4.89 -8.35
N MET A 159 -3.57 4.53 -9.64
CA MET A 159 -4.84 4.69 -10.38
C MET A 159 -5.95 3.80 -9.83
N ARG A 160 -5.65 2.53 -9.51
CA ARG A 160 -6.61 1.63 -8.87
C ARG A 160 -7.14 2.17 -7.55
N ALA A 161 -6.24 2.68 -6.69
CA ALA A 161 -6.64 3.26 -5.41
C ALA A 161 -7.64 4.41 -5.60
N GLU A 162 -7.35 5.31 -6.53
CA GLU A 162 -8.16 6.51 -6.79
C GLU A 162 -9.47 6.17 -7.50
N GLU A 163 -9.44 5.43 -8.62
CA GLU A 163 -10.63 5.09 -9.41
C GLU A 163 -11.62 4.21 -8.65
N SER A 164 -11.13 3.29 -7.82
CA SER A 164 -11.99 2.43 -6.99
C SER A 164 -12.41 3.09 -5.67
N GLY A 165 -11.88 4.27 -5.34
CA GLY A 165 -12.18 5.01 -4.12
C GLY A 165 -11.64 4.35 -2.83
N HIS A 166 -10.53 3.61 -2.92
CA HIS A 166 -9.84 2.99 -1.77
C HIS A 166 -8.68 3.81 -1.24
N GLY A 167 -8.34 4.92 -1.89
CA GLY A 167 -7.25 5.80 -1.50
C GLY A 167 -7.09 6.94 -2.49
N PHE A 168 -5.98 7.63 -2.40
CA PHE A 168 -5.65 8.77 -3.24
C PHE A 168 -4.32 8.58 -3.95
N LYS A 169 -4.26 9.10 -5.17
CA LYS A 169 -3.00 9.34 -5.86
C LYS A 169 -2.49 10.73 -5.51
N LEU A 170 -1.19 10.86 -5.26
CA LEU A 170 -0.49 12.14 -5.15
C LEU A 170 0.79 12.05 -5.98
N ASP A 171 1.11 13.12 -6.72
CA ASP A 171 2.37 13.15 -7.46
C ASP A 171 3.55 13.01 -6.50
N ARG A 172 4.61 12.30 -6.89
CA ARG A 172 5.73 12.01 -6.00
C ARG A 172 6.54 13.26 -5.64
N TYR A 173 6.68 14.18 -6.58
CA TYR A 173 7.53 15.36 -6.42
C TYR A 173 6.75 16.68 -6.49
N GLN A 174 5.65 16.71 -7.23
CA GLN A 174 4.83 17.90 -7.48
C GLN A 174 3.59 17.90 -6.57
N TRP A 175 3.80 18.18 -5.30
CA TRP A 175 2.73 18.32 -4.31
C TRP A 175 3.03 19.52 -3.38
N THR A 176 2.01 20.03 -2.72
CA THR A 176 2.14 21.02 -1.65
C THR A 176 1.78 20.39 -0.31
N GLU A 177 2.25 20.99 0.78
CA GLU A 177 1.92 20.57 2.14
C GLU A 177 0.40 20.62 2.37
N ALA A 178 -0.30 21.60 1.78
CA ALA A 178 -1.76 21.70 1.82
C ALA A 178 -2.45 20.51 1.14
N GLN A 179 -1.97 20.08 -0.04
CA GLN A 179 -2.52 18.91 -0.75
C GLN A 179 -2.29 17.61 0.04
N LEU A 180 -1.13 17.45 0.66
CA LEU A 180 -0.85 16.31 1.52
C LEU A 180 -1.79 16.30 2.74
N ALA A 181 -1.92 17.43 3.42
CA ALA A 181 -2.78 17.58 4.58
C ALA A 181 -4.26 17.30 4.24
N GLU A 182 -4.76 17.86 3.12
CA GLU A 182 -6.13 17.62 2.63
C GLU A 182 -6.38 16.12 2.39
N LYS A 183 -5.47 15.43 1.68
CA LYS A 183 -5.62 14.00 1.42
C LYS A 183 -5.52 13.15 2.68
N LEU A 184 -4.69 13.52 3.65
CA LEU A 184 -4.62 12.86 4.96
C LEU A 184 -5.93 13.04 5.73
N VAL A 185 -6.48 14.25 5.77
CA VAL A 185 -7.80 14.51 6.38
C VAL A 185 -8.88 13.66 5.71
N ALA A 186 -8.88 13.56 4.39
CA ALA A 186 -9.84 12.73 3.65
C ALA A 186 -9.64 11.23 3.95
N CYS A 187 -8.41 10.72 3.97
CA CYS A 187 -8.12 9.33 4.39
C CYS A 187 -8.71 9.00 5.75
N LEU A 188 -8.60 9.93 6.71
CA LEU A 188 -9.02 9.68 8.09
C LEU A 188 -10.54 9.88 8.33
N ASN A 189 -11.22 10.65 7.48
CA ASN A 189 -12.61 11.08 7.74
C ASN A 189 -13.62 10.69 6.65
N ASP A 190 -13.21 10.20 5.48
CA ASP A 190 -14.14 9.76 4.43
C ASP A 190 -14.80 8.43 4.83
N GLU A 191 -16.04 8.52 5.31
CA GLU A 191 -16.83 7.37 5.73
C GLU A 191 -17.14 6.41 4.58
N ALA A 192 -17.38 6.93 3.37
CA ALA A 192 -17.68 6.10 2.21
C ALA A 192 -16.43 5.29 1.78
N MET A 193 -15.24 5.88 1.84
CA MET A 193 -13.97 5.17 1.63
C MET A 193 -13.75 4.12 2.72
N ARG A 194 -13.97 4.45 3.98
CA ARG A 194 -13.84 3.52 5.11
C ARG A 194 -14.73 2.29 4.93
N GLN A 195 -15.99 2.47 4.57
CA GLN A 195 -16.91 1.36 4.32
C GLN A 195 -16.51 0.50 3.12
N ARG A 196 -15.98 1.11 2.04
CA ARG A 196 -15.42 0.34 0.90
C ARG A 196 -14.23 -0.50 1.34
N LEU A 197 -13.28 0.11 2.04
CA LEU A 197 -12.09 -0.58 2.57
C LEU A 197 -12.47 -1.73 3.50
N GLN A 198 -13.43 -1.54 4.41
CA GLN A 198 -13.91 -2.60 5.31
C GLN A 198 -14.50 -3.78 4.54
N ARG A 199 -15.34 -3.53 3.51
CA ARG A 199 -15.90 -4.60 2.66
C ARG A 199 -14.81 -5.36 1.91
N THR A 200 -13.88 -4.65 1.29
CA THR A 200 -12.75 -5.25 0.57
C THR A 200 -11.86 -6.07 1.51
N SER A 201 -11.53 -5.52 2.68
CA SER A 201 -10.77 -6.20 3.72
C SER A 201 -11.44 -7.50 4.18
N ALA A 202 -12.74 -7.45 4.50
CA ALA A 202 -13.50 -8.63 4.92
C ALA A 202 -13.50 -9.71 3.83
N GLN A 203 -13.70 -9.33 2.56
CA GLN A 203 -13.64 -10.24 1.42
C GLN A 203 -12.25 -10.87 1.31
N MET A 204 -11.17 -10.09 1.36
CA MET A 204 -9.80 -10.61 1.27
C MET A 204 -9.46 -11.53 2.43
N GLN A 205 -9.85 -11.19 3.66
CA GLN A 205 -9.57 -12.01 4.85
C GLN A 205 -10.38 -13.30 4.90
N SER A 206 -11.53 -13.36 4.22
CA SER A 206 -12.33 -14.59 4.10
C SER A 206 -11.73 -15.63 3.16
N ARG A 207 -10.69 -15.29 2.40
CA ARG A 207 -10.06 -16.14 1.39
C ARG A 207 -8.64 -16.55 1.82
N LYS A 208 -8.20 -17.67 1.31
CA LYS A 208 -6.84 -18.20 1.50
C LYS A 208 -6.10 -18.17 0.17
N GLY A 209 -5.69 -16.99 -0.27
CA GLY A 209 -5.09 -16.77 -1.59
C GLY A 209 -4.00 -17.75 -1.99
N PRO A 210 -3.04 -18.13 -1.11
CA PRO A 210 -2.06 -19.17 -1.43
C PRO A 210 -2.68 -20.55 -1.68
N ALA A 211 -3.72 -20.94 -0.93
CA ALA A 211 -4.41 -22.21 -1.15
C ALA A 211 -5.26 -22.18 -2.45
N ASP A 212 -5.91 -21.04 -2.72
CA ASP A 212 -6.62 -20.83 -3.99
C ASP A 212 -5.65 -20.92 -5.18
N ALA A 213 -4.47 -20.32 -5.08
CA ALA A 213 -3.42 -20.42 -6.10
C ALA A 213 -2.95 -21.85 -6.32
N ALA A 214 -2.70 -22.61 -5.25
CA ALA A 214 -2.30 -24.02 -5.34
C ALA A 214 -3.39 -24.86 -6.03
N ALA A 215 -4.66 -24.69 -5.67
CA ALA A 215 -5.77 -25.42 -6.31
C ALA A 215 -5.92 -25.11 -7.81
N ILE A 216 -5.67 -23.85 -8.22
CA ILE A 216 -5.67 -23.46 -9.63
C ILE A 216 -4.51 -24.13 -10.37
N LEU A 217 -3.31 -24.16 -9.78
CA LEU A 217 -2.13 -24.82 -10.34
C LEU A 217 -2.37 -26.32 -10.53
N ASP A 218 -2.88 -27.00 -9.51
CA ASP A 218 -3.20 -28.44 -9.57
C ASP A 218 -4.17 -28.74 -10.71
N LYS A 219 -5.19 -27.91 -10.90
CA LYS A 219 -6.14 -28.08 -12.00
C LYS A 219 -5.45 -27.98 -13.36
N VAL A 220 -4.63 -26.94 -13.58
CA VAL A 220 -3.91 -26.74 -14.85
C VAL A 220 -2.96 -27.91 -15.15
N LEU A 221 -2.29 -28.46 -14.14
CA LEU A 221 -1.36 -29.58 -14.29
C LEU A 221 -2.06 -30.91 -14.58
N ASN A 222 -3.29 -31.09 -14.10
CA ASN A 222 -4.05 -32.30 -14.33
C ASN A 222 -4.88 -32.27 -15.63
N ASP A 223 -5.18 -31.08 -16.15
CA ASP A 223 -5.92 -30.88 -17.41
C ASP A 223 -4.98 -30.79 -18.63
N ALA A 224 -3.64 -30.78 -18.44
CA ALA A 224 -2.63 -30.73 -19.50
C ALA A 224 -2.09 -32.09 -19.87
#